data_669b6f6342a3489daebdba7222ca6cfc
#
_entry.id   669b6f6342a3489daebdba7222ca6cfc
#
_cell.length_a   1.000
_cell.length_b   1.000
_cell.length_c   1.000
_cell.angle_alpha   90.00
_cell.angle_beta   90.00
_cell.angle_gamma   90.00
#
_symmetry.space_group_name_H-M   'P 1'
#
loop_
_entity.id
_entity.type
_entity.pdbx_description
1 polymer ?
#
loop_
_entity_poly.entity_id
_entity_poly.type
_entity_poly.pdbx_seq_one_letter_code
_entity_poly.pdbx_strand_id
1 'polypeptide(L)'
;MAIMARIFLALTPSKDLNDQIIDLKKNLKTSILSDADISWQKNSDHHITLNFVGEMEPEQIEEMYVGISEINFLSNLNITLSSVSFFPNEDSQLLAVIIKPTNQLQKAFEKIDEVVTKIGFGSSLKNYRPHITLGRFKDKSRPDFSFEDFSELSINS
;
A
#
# COMPACT_ATOMS: atom_id res chain seq x y z
N MET A 1 32.96 -5.11 -5.38
CA MET A 1 31.76 -5.75 -4.82
C MET A 1 30.54 -4.93 -5.19
N ALA A 2 29.53 -5.54 -5.78
CA ALA A 2 28.27 -4.88 -6.06
C ALA A 2 27.53 -4.62 -4.74
N ILE A 3 27.02 -3.39 -4.57
CA ILE A 3 26.20 -3.02 -3.42
C ILE A 3 24.76 -3.40 -3.73
N MET A 4 24.20 -4.36 -3.00
CA MET A 4 22.81 -4.76 -3.14
C MET A 4 21.92 -3.82 -2.32
N ALA A 5 20.77 -3.48 -2.86
CA ALA A 5 19.76 -2.71 -2.15
C ALA A 5 18.43 -3.47 -2.18
N ARG A 6 17.70 -3.42 -1.07
CA ARG A 6 16.37 -3.99 -0.99
C ARG A 6 15.38 -3.01 -1.60
N ILE A 7 14.72 -3.46 -2.66
CA ILE A 7 13.86 -2.60 -3.49
C ILE A 7 12.40 -3.06 -3.42
N PHE A 8 11.51 -2.11 -3.30
CA PHE A 8 10.09 -2.31 -3.57
C PHE A 8 9.60 -1.17 -4.45
N LEU A 9 8.54 -1.43 -5.20
CA LEU A 9 7.93 -0.46 -6.09
C LEU A 9 6.59 -0.04 -5.50
N ALA A 10 6.35 1.26 -5.45
CA ALA A 10 5.15 1.80 -4.84
C ALA A 10 4.62 3.01 -5.59
N LEU A 11 3.31 3.22 -5.49
CA LEU A 11 2.65 4.45 -5.91
C LEU A 11 2.54 5.38 -4.72
N THR A 12 2.90 6.64 -4.93
CA THR A 12 2.69 7.70 -3.96
C THR A 12 1.30 8.29 -4.19
N PRO A 13 0.46 8.44 -3.15
CA PRO A 13 -0.86 9.05 -3.32
C PRO A 13 -0.77 10.49 -3.80
N SER A 14 -1.77 10.94 -4.58
CA SER A 14 -1.93 12.34 -4.88
C SER A 14 -2.16 13.13 -3.60
N LYS A 15 -2.02 14.45 -3.68
CA LYS A 15 -2.27 15.33 -2.53
C LYS A 15 -3.70 15.13 -1.99
N ASP A 16 -4.69 15.09 -2.89
CA ASP A 16 -6.09 14.93 -2.50
C ASP A 16 -6.35 13.58 -1.82
N LEU A 17 -5.82 12.52 -2.37
CA LEU A 17 -5.94 11.20 -1.77
C LEU A 17 -5.24 11.15 -0.40
N ASN A 18 -4.05 11.72 -0.30
CA ASN A 18 -3.32 11.76 0.96
C ASN A 18 -4.06 12.55 2.03
N ASP A 19 -4.70 13.66 1.66
CA ASP A 19 -5.53 14.46 2.56
C ASP A 19 -6.71 13.64 3.09
N GLN A 20 -7.35 12.83 2.26
CA GLN A 20 -8.41 11.92 2.68
C GLN A 20 -7.90 10.90 3.70
N ILE A 21 -6.71 10.36 3.48
CA ILE A 21 -6.09 9.40 4.40
C ILE A 21 -5.76 10.05 5.75
N ILE A 22 -5.24 11.28 5.71
CA ILE A 22 -4.92 12.05 6.92
C ILE A 22 -6.18 12.30 7.74
N ASP A 23 -7.27 12.70 7.09
CA ASP A 23 -8.55 12.92 7.75
C ASP A 23 -9.12 11.64 8.35
N LEU A 24 -9.01 10.53 7.63
CA LEU A 24 -9.40 9.22 8.13
C LEU A 24 -8.64 8.86 9.40
N LYS A 25 -7.33 9.06 9.41
CA LYS A 25 -6.50 8.78 10.59
C LYS A 25 -6.92 9.65 11.78
N LYS A 26 -7.21 10.93 11.56
CA LYS A 26 -7.70 11.81 12.63
C LYS A 26 -9.01 11.31 13.21
N ASN A 27 -9.93 10.90 12.35
CA ASN A 27 -11.23 10.37 12.80
C ASN A 27 -11.05 9.08 13.61
N LEU A 28 -10.17 8.19 13.19
CA LEU A 28 -9.87 6.96 13.92
C LEU A 28 -9.26 7.26 15.30
N LYS A 29 -8.34 8.21 15.37
CA LYS A 29 -7.67 8.60 16.61
C LYS A 29 -8.64 9.18 17.65
N THR A 30 -9.67 9.86 17.20
CA THR A 30 -10.65 10.52 18.09
C THR A 30 -11.89 9.69 18.34
N SER A 31 -12.01 8.50 17.75
CA SER A 31 -13.17 7.63 17.90
C SER A 31 -12.74 6.23 18.37
N ILE A 32 -12.86 5.22 17.50
CA ILE A 32 -12.63 3.79 17.82
C ILE A 32 -11.23 3.54 18.40
N LEU A 33 -10.23 4.27 17.92
CA LEU A 33 -8.82 4.04 18.27
C LEU A 33 -8.27 5.08 19.26
N SER A 34 -9.13 5.80 19.96
CA SER A 34 -8.69 6.84 20.89
C SER A 34 -7.77 6.33 22.01
N ASP A 35 -8.00 5.09 22.47
CA ASP A 35 -7.23 4.47 23.55
C ASP A 35 -6.23 3.42 23.05
N ALA A 36 -6.10 3.26 21.74
CA ALA A 36 -5.22 2.24 21.16
C ALA A 36 -3.78 2.70 21.10
N ASP A 37 -2.86 1.78 21.39
CA ASP A 37 -1.42 2.02 21.27
C ASP A 37 -0.96 1.63 19.86
N ILE A 38 -0.93 2.60 18.98
CA ILE A 38 -0.60 2.42 17.56
C ILE A 38 0.63 3.25 17.20
N SER A 39 1.56 2.62 16.49
CA SER A 39 2.61 3.35 15.79
C SER A 39 2.06 3.75 14.42
N TRP A 40 1.66 5.01 14.27
CA TRP A 40 1.07 5.52 13.05
C TRP A 40 2.12 5.76 11.97
N GLN A 41 1.77 5.43 10.73
CA GLN A 41 2.60 5.74 9.58
C GLN A 41 2.67 7.27 9.40
N LYS A 42 3.84 7.80 9.06
CA LYS A 42 3.98 9.23 8.78
C LYS A 42 3.15 9.58 7.55
N ASN A 43 2.55 10.78 7.55
CA ASN A 43 1.72 11.23 6.44
C ASN A 43 2.48 11.30 5.11
N SER A 44 3.79 11.56 5.17
CA SER A 44 4.64 11.59 3.99
C SER A 44 5.04 10.22 3.45
N ASP A 45 4.77 9.16 4.22
CA ASP A 45 5.18 7.79 3.89
C ASP A 45 4.02 6.90 3.43
N HIS A 46 2.83 7.46 3.25
CA HIS A 46 1.71 6.69 2.72
C HIS A 46 2.01 6.26 1.29
N HIS A 47 1.81 4.99 1.01
CA HIS A 47 2.08 4.44 -0.33
C HIS A 47 1.27 3.17 -0.58
N ILE A 48 1.08 2.86 -1.87
CA ILE A 48 0.50 1.60 -2.31
C ILE A 48 1.64 0.76 -2.89
N THR A 49 2.00 -0.32 -2.21
CA THR A 49 3.04 -1.21 -2.74
C THR A 49 2.53 -1.93 -3.98
N LEU A 50 3.28 -1.86 -5.05
CA LEU A 50 2.97 -2.54 -6.30
C LEU A 50 3.76 -3.85 -6.44
N ASN A 51 4.99 -3.88 -5.94
CA ASN A 51 5.82 -5.07 -6.03
C ASN A 51 6.94 -5.01 -5.00
N PHE A 52 7.14 -6.11 -4.26
CA PHE A 52 8.31 -6.32 -3.41
C PHE A 52 9.33 -7.10 -4.23
N VAL A 53 10.28 -6.40 -4.82
CA VAL A 53 11.25 -7.03 -5.71
C VAL A 53 12.29 -7.85 -4.94
N GLY A 54 12.84 -7.27 -3.90
CA GLY A 54 13.90 -7.87 -3.11
C GLY A 54 15.24 -7.18 -3.32
N GLU A 55 16.32 -7.89 -3.08
CA GLU A 55 17.65 -7.32 -3.23
C GLU A 55 18.07 -7.24 -4.68
N MET A 56 18.51 -6.07 -5.11
CA MET A 56 18.89 -5.78 -6.48
C MET A 56 20.27 -5.15 -6.55
N GLU A 57 20.99 -5.51 -7.60
CA GLU A 57 22.25 -4.84 -7.97
C GLU A 57 21.95 -3.53 -8.68
N PRO A 58 22.90 -2.55 -8.65
CA PRO A 58 22.66 -1.25 -9.31
C PRO A 58 22.28 -1.34 -10.79
N GLU A 59 22.84 -2.27 -11.52
CA GLU A 59 22.52 -2.48 -12.94
C GLU A 59 21.09 -2.94 -13.15
N GLN A 60 20.59 -3.80 -12.27
CA GLN A 60 19.21 -4.28 -12.30
C GLN A 60 18.22 -3.17 -11.95
N ILE A 61 18.57 -2.31 -10.99
CA ILE A 61 17.75 -1.15 -10.62
C ILE A 61 17.61 -0.22 -11.81
N GLU A 62 18.69 0.02 -12.56
CA GLU A 62 18.66 0.86 -13.74
C GLU A 62 17.78 0.27 -14.84
N GLU A 63 17.89 -1.03 -15.11
CA GLU A 63 17.04 -1.72 -16.08
C GLU A 63 15.56 -1.62 -15.69
N MET A 64 15.27 -1.80 -14.41
CA MET A 64 13.90 -1.70 -13.89
C MET A 64 13.37 -0.28 -14.06
N TYR A 65 14.18 0.73 -13.75
CA TYR A 65 13.79 2.12 -13.91
C TYR A 65 13.42 2.44 -15.36
N VAL A 66 14.22 2.00 -16.31
CA VAL A 66 13.95 2.19 -17.73
C VAL A 66 12.64 1.49 -18.11
N GLY A 67 12.47 0.25 -17.73
CA GLY A 67 11.26 -0.52 -18.03
C GLY A 67 9.99 0.11 -17.49
N ILE A 68 10.04 0.63 -16.25
CA ILE A 68 8.90 1.28 -15.63
C ILE A 68 8.60 2.63 -16.28
N SER A 69 9.63 3.39 -16.65
CA SER A 69 9.44 4.69 -17.28
C SER A 69 8.74 4.61 -18.63
N GLU A 70 8.72 3.45 -19.26
CA GLU A 70 7.99 3.21 -20.50
C GLU A 70 6.50 2.93 -20.31
N ILE A 71 6.04 2.80 -19.06
CA ILE A 71 4.63 2.53 -18.75
C ILE A 71 3.88 3.87 -18.66
N ASN A 72 3.16 4.21 -19.71
CA ASN A 72 2.59 5.55 -19.89
C ASN A 72 1.36 5.86 -19.03
N PHE A 73 0.65 4.85 -18.52
CA PHE A 73 -0.62 5.08 -17.83
C PHE A 73 -0.51 5.17 -16.31
N LEU A 74 0.69 4.99 -15.75
CA LEU A 74 0.89 5.03 -14.29
C LEU A 74 0.57 6.40 -13.68
N SER A 75 0.69 7.48 -14.45
CA SER A 75 0.43 8.84 -13.98
C SER A 75 -1.05 9.20 -13.92
N ASN A 76 -1.93 8.39 -14.49
CA ASN A 76 -3.35 8.67 -14.63
C ASN A 76 -4.26 7.65 -13.92
N LEU A 77 -3.72 7.01 -12.88
CA LEU A 77 -4.49 6.02 -12.13
C LEU A 77 -5.46 6.69 -11.18
N ASN A 78 -6.73 6.31 -11.26
CA ASN A 78 -7.75 6.71 -10.30
C ASN A 78 -7.78 5.72 -9.15
N ILE A 79 -7.49 6.19 -7.95
CA ILE A 79 -7.44 5.36 -6.75
C ILE A 79 -8.63 5.73 -5.85
N THR A 80 -9.40 4.72 -5.49
CA THR A 80 -10.57 4.89 -4.62
C THR A 80 -10.37 4.07 -3.36
N LEU A 81 -10.54 4.71 -2.20
CA LEU A 81 -10.48 4.04 -0.91
C LEU A 81 -11.77 3.24 -0.70
N SER A 82 -11.65 2.04 -0.15
CA SER A 82 -12.78 1.13 0.03
C SER A 82 -13.17 0.98 1.51
N SER A 83 -12.25 0.50 2.33
CA SER A 83 -12.55 0.21 3.72
C SER A 83 -11.26 0.23 4.55
N VAL A 84 -11.42 0.23 5.87
CA VAL A 84 -10.29 0.09 6.80
C VAL A 84 -10.38 -1.29 7.43
N SER A 85 -9.26 -1.99 7.51
CA SER A 85 -9.22 -3.31 8.12
C SER A 85 -7.83 -3.67 8.63
N PHE A 86 -7.77 -4.75 9.41
CA PHE A 86 -6.50 -5.38 9.73
C PHE A 86 -5.97 -6.08 8.50
N PHE A 87 -4.67 -6.06 8.32
CA PHE A 87 -4.05 -6.60 7.11
C PHE A 87 -2.83 -7.46 7.48
N PRO A 88 -2.62 -8.60 6.87
CA PRO A 88 -3.40 -9.20 5.78
C PRO A 88 -4.69 -9.92 6.19
N ASN A 89 -4.94 -10.10 7.49
CA ASN A 89 -6.14 -10.77 8.01
C ASN A 89 -6.53 -10.22 9.37
N GLU A 90 -7.62 -10.75 9.96
CA GLU A 90 -8.19 -10.28 11.22
C GLU A 90 -7.25 -10.39 12.43
N ASP A 91 -6.30 -11.32 12.38
CA ASP A 91 -5.35 -11.55 13.47
C ASP A 91 -4.09 -10.70 13.37
N SER A 92 -3.98 -9.90 12.32
CA SER A 92 -2.79 -9.09 12.06
C SER A 92 -2.76 -7.83 12.91
N GLN A 93 -1.56 -7.32 13.16
CA GLN A 93 -1.35 -6.08 13.91
C GLN A 93 -1.29 -4.84 13.01
N LEU A 94 -1.26 -5.02 11.70
CA LEU A 94 -1.22 -3.92 10.74
C LEU A 94 -2.63 -3.40 10.50
N LEU A 95 -2.77 -2.08 10.55
CA LEU A 95 -4.01 -1.41 10.17
C LEU A 95 -3.80 -0.77 8.80
N ALA A 96 -4.71 -1.03 7.88
CA ALA A 96 -4.58 -0.54 6.52
C ALA A 96 -5.92 -0.06 5.96
N VAL A 97 -5.85 0.89 5.04
CA VAL A 97 -7.00 1.23 4.21
C VAL A 97 -6.89 0.40 2.93
N ILE A 98 -7.98 -0.28 2.59
CA ILE A 98 -8.05 -1.13 1.41
C ILE A 98 -8.43 -0.27 0.22
N ILE A 99 -7.73 -0.48 -0.88
CA ILE A 99 -7.99 0.22 -2.13
C ILE A 99 -8.98 -0.61 -2.94
N LYS A 100 -9.95 0.06 -3.54
CA LYS A 100 -10.92 -0.61 -4.42
C LYS A 100 -10.19 -1.18 -5.64
N PRO A 101 -10.27 -2.49 -5.89
CA PRO A 101 -9.66 -3.07 -7.09
C PRO A 101 -10.32 -2.51 -8.35
N THR A 102 -9.51 -2.10 -9.31
CA THR A 102 -9.97 -1.64 -10.62
C THR A 102 -9.16 -2.33 -11.71
N ASN A 103 -9.72 -2.41 -12.91
CA ASN A 103 -9.01 -2.97 -14.06
C ASN A 103 -7.75 -2.17 -14.37
N GLN A 104 -7.80 -0.86 -14.20
CA GLN A 104 -6.69 0.04 -14.44
C GLN A 104 -5.53 -0.25 -13.47
N LEU A 105 -5.84 -0.40 -12.19
CA LEU A 105 -4.84 -0.72 -11.17
C LEU A 105 -4.25 -2.12 -11.39
N GLN A 106 -5.09 -3.07 -11.75
CA GLN A 106 -4.66 -4.44 -12.06
C GLN A 106 -3.70 -4.45 -13.24
N LYS A 107 -4.00 -3.71 -14.31
CA LYS A 107 -3.11 -3.59 -15.47
C LYS A 107 -1.77 -2.96 -15.10
N ALA A 108 -1.79 -1.93 -14.24
CA ALA A 108 -0.56 -1.30 -13.77
C ALA A 108 0.31 -2.32 -13.03
N PHE A 109 -0.31 -3.09 -12.15
CA PHE A 109 0.37 -4.14 -11.39
C PHE A 109 0.97 -5.20 -12.32
N GLU A 110 0.20 -5.66 -13.31
CA GLU A 110 0.65 -6.67 -14.28
C GLU A 110 1.83 -6.16 -15.12
N LYS A 111 1.77 -4.92 -15.59
CA LYS A 111 2.85 -4.33 -16.37
C LYS A 111 4.14 -4.19 -15.57
N ILE A 112 4.05 -3.80 -14.33
CA ILE A 112 5.21 -3.72 -13.45
C ILE A 112 5.78 -5.12 -13.20
N ASP A 113 4.91 -6.11 -12.97
CA ASP A 113 5.34 -7.48 -12.78
C ASP A 113 6.07 -8.04 -14.01
N GLU A 114 5.62 -7.68 -15.21
CA GLU A 114 6.33 -8.06 -16.47
C GLU A 114 7.77 -7.49 -16.49
N VAL A 115 7.95 -6.24 -16.09
CA VAL A 115 9.27 -5.62 -16.04
C VAL A 115 10.16 -6.37 -15.03
N VAL A 116 9.63 -6.63 -13.85
CA VAL A 116 10.35 -7.29 -12.78
C VAL A 116 10.77 -8.72 -13.17
N THR A 117 9.86 -9.48 -13.77
CA THR A 117 10.15 -10.86 -14.18
C THR A 117 11.14 -10.93 -15.34
N LYS A 118 11.13 -9.98 -16.25
CA LYS A 118 12.11 -9.92 -17.33
C LYS A 118 13.54 -9.71 -16.82
N ILE A 119 13.69 -9.03 -15.71
CA ILE A 119 15.01 -8.80 -15.09
C ILE A 119 15.49 -10.05 -14.34
N GLY A 120 14.59 -11.00 -14.05
CA GLY A 120 14.93 -12.27 -13.45
C GLY A 120 14.37 -12.50 -12.05
N PHE A 121 13.48 -11.62 -11.60
CA PHE A 121 12.84 -11.76 -10.28
C PHE A 121 11.52 -12.52 -10.39
N GLY A 122 11.01 -13.01 -9.26
CA GLY A 122 9.78 -13.76 -9.23
C GLY A 122 8.55 -12.90 -9.46
N SER A 123 7.47 -13.53 -9.94
CA SER A 123 6.19 -12.86 -10.13
C SER A 123 5.47 -12.65 -8.80
N SER A 124 4.82 -11.49 -8.64
CA SER A 124 3.99 -11.15 -7.49
C SER A 124 2.49 -11.08 -7.85
N LEU A 125 2.08 -11.62 -9.00
CA LEU A 125 0.69 -11.54 -9.48
C LEU A 125 -0.29 -12.27 -8.58
N LYS A 126 0.16 -13.27 -7.86
CA LYS A 126 -0.71 -14.08 -7.02
C LYS A 126 -1.11 -13.31 -5.76
N ASN A 127 -2.42 -13.17 -5.55
CA ASN A 127 -2.99 -12.57 -4.35
C ASN A 127 -2.65 -11.08 -4.14
N TYR A 128 -2.53 -10.31 -5.22
CA TYR A 128 -2.34 -8.87 -5.10
C TYR A 128 -3.56 -8.21 -4.46
N ARG A 129 -3.34 -7.53 -3.35
CA ARG A 129 -4.38 -6.81 -2.61
C ARG A 129 -3.90 -5.39 -2.33
N PRO A 130 -4.32 -4.40 -3.13
CA PRO A 130 -3.85 -3.03 -2.95
C PRO A 130 -4.34 -2.43 -1.65
N HIS A 131 -3.42 -1.84 -0.90
CA HIS A 131 -3.71 -1.22 0.39
C HIS A 131 -2.69 -0.14 0.73
N ILE A 132 -3.06 0.73 1.67
CA ILE A 132 -2.15 1.72 2.23
C ILE A 132 -2.07 1.46 3.73
N THR A 133 -0.88 1.25 4.26
CA THR A 133 -0.66 1.06 5.68
C THR A 133 -0.92 2.36 6.43
N LEU A 134 -1.75 2.31 7.45
CA LEU A 134 -2.03 3.44 8.34
C LEU A 134 -1.17 3.41 9.59
N GLY A 135 -0.92 2.22 10.13
CA GLY A 135 -0.15 2.05 11.33
C GLY A 135 -0.07 0.60 11.77
N ARG A 136 0.62 0.38 12.87
CA ARG A 136 0.79 -0.96 13.47
C ARG A 136 0.51 -0.89 14.96
N PHE A 137 -0.35 -1.77 15.44
CA PHE A 137 -0.62 -1.91 16.88
C PHE A 137 0.60 -2.49 17.57
N LYS A 138 0.95 -1.90 18.71
CA LYS A 138 2.08 -2.36 19.51
C LYS A 138 1.66 -3.57 20.33
N ASP A 139 2.39 -4.67 20.18
CA ASP A 139 2.20 -5.93 20.90
C ASP A 139 0.73 -6.38 20.91
N LYS A 140 0.18 -6.60 22.12
CA LYS A 140 -1.17 -7.07 22.31
C LYS A 140 -2.17 -5.95 22.57
N SER A 141 -1.80 -4.70 22.32
CA SER A 141 -2.67 -3.55 22.56
C SER A 141 -3.78 -3.39 21.52
N ARG A 142 -3.82 -4.26 20.53
CA ARG A 142 -4.82 -4.25 19.47
C ARG A 142 -6.22 -4.38 20.09
N PRO A 143 -7.11 -3.38 19.86
CA PRO A 143 -8.47 -3.46 20.38
C PRO A 143 -9.26 -4.57 19.70
N ASP A 144 -10.21 -5.12 20.45
CA ASP A 144 -11.10 -6.16 19.94
C ASP A 144 -12.30 -5.49 19.27
N PHE A 145 -12.25 -5.35 17.95
CA PHE A 145 -13.38 -4.87 17.16
C PHE A 145 -13.42 -5.58 15.80
N SER A 146 -14.62 -5.64 15.23
CA SER A 146 -14.86 -6.32 13.98
C SER A 146 -14.64 -5.39 12.77
N PHE A 147 -14.51 -5.99 11.59
CA PHE A 147 -14.44 -5.24 10.34
C PHE A 147 -15.67 -4.34 10.11
N GLU A 148 -16.82 -4.70 10.65
CA GLU A 148 -18.05 -3.94 10.53
C GLU A 148 -17.93 -2.56 11.17
N ASP A 149 -17.18 -2.44 12.26
CA ASP A 149 -16.97 -1.16 12.94
C ASP A 149 -16.20 -0.18 12.06
N PHE A 150 -15.31 -0.67 11.22
CA PHE A 150 -14.58 0.15 10.28
C PHE A 150 -15.40 0.55 9.06
N SER A 151 -16.34 -0.31 8.65
CA SER A 151 -17.17 -0.02 7.48
C SER A 151 -18.12 1.16 7.71
N GLU A 152 -18.43 1.48 8.97
CA GLU A 152 -19.22 2.65 9.32
C GLU A 152 -18.45 3.96 9.13
N LEU A 153 -17.13 3.90 9.09
CA LEU A 153 -16.28 5.03 8.79
C LEU A 153 -16.12 5.16 7.28
N SER A 154 -17.25 5.22 6.59
CA SER A 154 -17.26 5.25 5.14
C SER A 154 -16.44 6.42 4.63
N ILE A 155 -15.48 6.09 3.79
CA ILE A 155 -14.67 7.07 3.10
C ILE A 155 -15.46 7.46 1.86
N ASN A 156 -16.10 8.61 1.93
CA ASN A 156 -16.77 9.16 0.76
C ASN A 156 -15.70 9.66 -0.20
N SER A 157 -15.56 8.96 -1.28
CA SER A 157 -14.69 9.39 -2.37
C SER A 157 -15.29 10.58 -3.10
#